data_c7944ea186095ed22a3d21a64133049c
#
_entry.id   c7944ea186095ed22a3d21a64133049c
#
_cell.length_a   1.000
_cell.length_b   1.000
_cell.length_c   1.000
_cell.angle_alpha   90.00
_cell.angle_beta   90.00
_cell.angle_gamma   90.00
#
_symmetry.space_group_name_H-M   'P 1'
#
loop_
_entity.id
_entity.type
_entity.pdbx_description
1 polymer ?
#
loop_
_entity_poly.entity_id
_entity_poly.type
_entity_poly.pdbx_seq_one_letter_code
_entity_poly.pdbx_strand_id
1 'polypeptide(L)'
;VKEMTENFKEHYFESVSVINDIGVCCNCGWCSSLCPVNALKIDSDTFKLDEDLCIKCGLCFSQCPRSFPIGEAYKKTKTLEKESHFSDKIGSFISTYSASTTKDEIKDVRQDGGVVTSILEYLLKNKLVDAIIAVKRSKKLSKPEPVIIEKLEDLYETGGTKYANSPS
;
A
#
# COMPACT_ATOMS: atom_id res chain seq x y z
N VAL A 1 15.91 14.50 -14.46
CA VAL A 1 15.05 14.74 -13.27
C VAL A 1 14.21 15.99 -13.44
N LYS A 2 14.77 17.12 -13.94
CA LYS A 2 14.03 18.37 -14.14
C LYS A 2 12.98 18.27 -15.27
N GLU A 3 13.32 17.61 -16.37
CA GLU A 3 12.43 17.34 -17.51
C GLU A 3 11.26 16.42 -17.15
N MET A 4 11.51 15.39 -16.34
CA MET A 4 10.43 14.52 -15.81
C MET A 4 9.44 15.29 -14.91
N THR A 5 9.91 16.26 -14.11
CA THR A 5 9.05 17.02 -13.22
C THR A 5 8.14 18.00 -13.95
N GLU A 6 8.53 18.50 -15.12
CA GLU A 6 7.70 19.37 -15.95
C GLU A 6 6.57 18.58 -16.64
N ASN A 7 6.87 17.41 -17.21
CA ASN A 7 5.86 16.51 -17.78
C ASN A 7 4.80 16.07 -16.75
N PHE A 8 5.21 15.78 -15.51
CA PHE A 8 4.26 15.43 -14.45
C PHE A 8 3.29 16.56 -14.09
N LYS A 9 3.71 17.83 -14.20
CA LYS A 9 2.86 18.97 -13.92
C LYS A 9 1.79 19.18 -15.00
N GLU A 10 2.08 18.92 -16.25
CA GLU A 10 1.12 19.02 -17.36
C GLU A 10 -0.03 18.00 -17.22
N HIS A 11 0.27 16.78 -16.73
CA HIS A 11 -0.72 15.71 -16.56
C HIS A 11 -1.43 15.69 -15.21
N TYR A 12 -1.12 16.61 -14.32
CA TYR A 12 -1.65 16.63 -12.94
C TYR A 12 -3.17 16.64 -12.87
N PHE A 13 -3.85 17.27 -13.82
CA PHE A 13 -5.31 17.41 -13.86
C PHE A 13 -5.99 16.44 -14.82
N GLU A 14 -5.25 15.62 -15.55
CA GLU A 14 -5.85 14.70 -16.51
C GLU A 14 -6.25 13.38 -15.86
N SER A 15 -5.31 12.51 -15.70
CA SER A 15 -5.56 11.22 -15.03
C SER A 15 -4.26 10.56 -14.56
N VAL A 16 -4.43 9.45 -13.82
CA VAL A 16 -3.30 8.60 -13.39
C VAL A 16 -2.75 7.73 -14.55
N SER A 17 -3.28 7.81 -15.77
CA SER A 17 -2.83 7.02 -16.93
C SER A 17 -1.32 7.19 -17.15
N VAL A 18 -0.78 8.39 -16.99
CA VAL A 18 0.67 8.65 -17.10
C VAL A 18 1.52 7.73 -16.21
N ILE A 19 1.04 7.39 -15.01
CA ILE A 19 1.74 6.47 -14.08
C ILE A 19 1.77 5.04 -14.65
N ASN A 20 0.70 4.64 -15.35
CA ASN A 20 0.64 3.36 -16.05
C ASN A 20 1.56 3.35 -17.26
N ASP A 21 1.54 4.41 -18.06
CA ASP A 21 2.27 4.52 -19.33
C ASP A 21 3.79 4.50 -19.13
N ILE A 22 4.28 5.10 -18.06
CA ILE A 22 5.70 5.03 -17.68
C ILE A 22 6.08 3.72 -16.93
N GLY A 23 5.15 2.79 -16.76
CA GLY A 23 5.41 1.45 -16.22
C GLY A 23 5.68 1.37 -14.73
N VAL A 24 5.35 2.42 -13.93
CA VAL A 24 5.55 2.42 -12.47
C VAL A 24 4.28 2.08 -11.68
N CYS A 25 3.18 1.83 -12.37
CA CYS A 25 1.93 1.39 -11.74
C CYS A 25 2.11 0.04 -11.04
N CYS A 26 1.66 -0.08 -9.79
CA CYS A 26 1.67 -1.33 -9.04
C CYS A 26 0.30 -2.03 -9.01
N ASN A 27 -0.65 -1.59 -9.82
CA ASN A 27 -1.99 -2.16 -9.94
C ASN A 27 -2.73 -2.32 -8.59
N CYS A 28 -2.50 -1.41 -7.64
CA CYS A 28 -3.13 -1.47 -6.32
C CYS A 28 -4.65 -1.23 -6.32
N GLY A 29 -5.21 -0.62 -7.37
CA GLY A 29 -6.66 -0.35 -7.48
C GLY A 29 -7.12 0.94 -6.82
N TRP A 30 -6.28 1.62 -6.06
CA TRP A 30 -6.66 2.80 -5.29
C TRP A 30 -7.31 3.91 -6.13
N CYS A 31 -6.76 4.21 -7.30
CA CYS A 31 -7.31 5.20 -8.22
C CYS A 31 -8.70 4.82 -8.76
N SER A 32 -8.96 3.53 -8.98
CA SER A 32 -10.28 3.02 -9.39
C SER A 32 -11.31 3.19 -8.27
N SER A 33 -10.94 2.88 -7.03
CA SER A 33 -11.82 3.02 -5.86
C SER A 33 -12.18 4.48 -5.56
N LEU A 34 -11.29 5.42 -5.87
CA LEU A 34 -11.49 6.85 -5.64
C LEU A 34 -12.25 7.56 -6.75
N CYS A 35 -12.42 6.96 -7.92
CA CYS A 35 -13.00 7.62 -9.08
C CYS A 35 -14.50 7.90 -8.86
N PRO A 36 -14.94 9.17 -8.76
CA PRO A 36 -16.33 9.49 -8.44
C PRO A 36 -17.32 9.12 -9.56
N VAL A 37 -16.82 8.92 -10.78
CA VAL A 37 -17.61 8.56 -11.96
C VAL A 37 -17.31 7.16 -12.47
N ASN A 38 -16.51 6.37 -11.75
CA ASN A 38 -16.11 5.01 -12.15
C ASN A 38 -15.47 4.90 -13.55
N ALA A 39 -14.79 5.96 -14.00
CA ALA A 39 -14.09 5.98 -15.28
C ALA A 39 -12.82 5.11 -15.32
N LEU A 40 -12.31 4.69 -14.15
CA LEU A 40 -11.11 3.89 -14.03
C LEU A 40 -11.45 2.47 -13.59
N LYS A 41 -10.90 1.49 -14.30
CA LYS A 41 -11.02 0.07 -13.94
C LYS A 41 -9.63 -0.57 -13.98
N ILE A 42 -9.37 -1.39 -12.97
CA ILE A 42 -8.19 -2.27 -12.94
C ILE A 42 -8.72 -3.69 -12.83
N ASP A 43 -8.51 -4.47 -13.89
CA ASP A 43 -8.89 -5.87 -13.95
C ASP A 43 -7.63 -6.71 -14.09
N SER A 44 -7.36 -7.51 -13.07
CA SER A 44 -6.15 -8.35 -12.94
C SER A 44 -4.85 -7.56 -13.04
N ASP A 45 -4.39 -7.23 -14.23
CA ASP A 45 -3.18 -6.44 -14.51
C ASP A 45 -3.43 -5.41 -15.60
N THR A 46 -4.69 -5.17 -15.95
CA THR A 46 -5.05 -4.26 -17.03
C THR A 46 -5.65 -2.98 -16.46
N PHE A 47 -4.95 -1.88 -16.69
CA PHE A 47 -5.46 -0.53 -16.45
C PHE A 47 -6.33 -0.10 -17.62
N LYS A 48 -7.55 0.37 -17.35
CA LYS A 48 -8.48 0.89 -18.36
C LYS A 48 -9.05 2.23 -17.90
N LEU A 49 -8.92 3.24 -18.74
CA LEU A 49 -9.56 4.55 -18.57
C LEU A 49 -10.65 4.70 -19.61
N ASP A 50 -11.85 5.02 -19.18
CA ASP A 50 -12.95 5.46 -20.01
C ASP A 50 -12.88 7.00 -20.10
N GLU A 51 -12.37 7.51 -21.21
CA GLU A 51 -12.16 8.94 -21.41
C GLU A 51 -13.47 9.73 -21.52
N ASP A 52 -14.54 9.10 -22.01
CA ASP A 52 -15.86 9.73 -22.15
C ASP A 52 -16.52 9.95 -20.79
N LEU A 53 -16.28 9.06 -19.84
CA LEU A 53 -16.74 9.21 -18.45
C LEU A 53 -15.84 10.11 -17.61
N CYS A 54 -14.60 10.29 -18.00
CA CYS A 54 -13.61 11.00 -17.20
C CYS A 54 -13.87 12.51 -17.12
N ILE A 55 -14.16 13.01 -15.93
CA ILE A 55 -14.37 14.45 -15.66
C ILE A 55 -13.09 15.23 -15.40
N LYS A 56 -11.92 14.63 -15.57
CA LYS A 56 -10.58 15.22 -15.39
C LYS A 56 -10.38 15.92 -14.04
N CYS A 57 -10.95 15.38 -12.95
CA CYS A 57 -10.87 15.96 -11.61
C CYS A 57 -9.46 15.82 -10.97
N GLY A 58 -8.56 15.00 -11.50
CA GLY A 58 -7.20 14.79 -11.02
C GLY A 58 -7.08 14.01 -9.70
N LEU A 59 -8.19 13.57 -9.09
CA LEU A 59 -8.19 12.89 -7.79
C LEU A 59 -7.37 11.60 -7.82
N CYS A 60 -7.49 10.82 -8.88
CA CYS A 60 -6.74 9.57 -9.07
C CYS A 60 -5.23 9.79 -9.10
N PHE A 61 -4.75 10.87 -9.71
CA PHE A 61 -3.33 11.21 -9.77
C PHE A 61 -2.84 11.77 -8.45
N SER A 62 -3.58 12.71 -7.84
CA SER A 62 -3.16 13.37 -6.59
C SER A 62 -3.04 12.40 -5.42
N GLN A 63 -3.81 11.32 -5.42
CA GLN A 63 -3.81 10.30 -4.36
C GLN A 63 -3.03 9.03 -4.71
N CYS A 64 -2.43 8.96 -5.89
CA CYS A 64 -1.65 7.80 -6.29
C CYS A 64 -0.35 7.71 -5.47
N PRO A 65 -0.04 6.58 -4.80
CA PRO A 65 1.19 6.44 -4.02
C PRO A 65 2.46 6.45 -4.87
N ARG A 66 2.33 6.34 -6.18
CA ARG A 66 3.41 6.42 -7.17
C ARG A 66 3.52 7.79 -7.85
N SER A 67 2.61 8.71 -7.54
CA SER A 67 2.62 10.05 -8.12
C SER A 67 3.62 10.98 -7.43
N PHE A 68 3.99 12.03 -8.14
CA PHE A 68 4.90 13.06 -7.63
C PHE A 68 4.37 13.82 -6.40
N PRO A 69 3.08 14.22 -6.31
CA PRO A 69 2.57 14.94 -5.15
C PRO A 69 2.74 14.18 -3.83
N ILE A 70 2.50 12.88 -3.82
CA ILE A 70 2.72 12.03 -2.65
C ILE A 70 4.22 11.96 -2.28
N GLY A 71 5.10 11.83 -3.28
CA GLY A 71 6.55 11.84 -3.06
C GLY A 71 7.05 13.12 -2.42
N GLU A 72 6.53 14.28 -2.84
CA GLU A 72 6.86 15.59 -2.26
C GLU A 72 6.31 15.75 -0.83
N ALA A 73 5.08 15.32 -0.58
CA ALA A 73 4.50 15.32 0.77
C ALA A 73 5.34 14.48 1.73
N TYR A 74 5.75 13.28 1.30
CA TYR A 74 6.61 12.39 2.09
C TYR A 74 7.97 13.02 2.43
N LYS A 75 8.60 13.72 1.49
CA LYS A 75 9.87 14.44 1.76
C LYS A 75 9.71 15.50 2.84
N LYS A 76 8.58 16.22 2.86
CA LYS A 76 8.29 17.27 3.84
C LYS A 76 8.05 16.72 5.25
N THR A 77 7.51 15.50 5.38
CA THR A 77 7.26 14.88 6.71
C THR A 77 8.53 14.39 7.41
N LYS A 78 9.65 14.23 6.69
CA LYS A 78 10.93 13.80 7.27
C LYS A 78 11.52 14.75 8.33
N THR A 79 11.02 15.97 8.45
CA THR A 79 11.59 17.01 9.29
C THR A 79 10.90 17.17 10.65
N LEU A 80 9.96 16.32 11.02
CA LEU A 80 9.01 16.61 12.10
C LEU A 80 9.43 16.17 13.51
N GLU A 81 10.53 15.45 13.70
CA GLU A 81 10.92 15.02 15.06
C GLU A 81 12.35 15.43 15.42
N LYS A 82 12.45 16.29 16.43
CA LYS A 82 13.73 16.80 16.94
C LYS A 82 14.64 15.74 17.61
N GLU A 83 14.09 14.56 17.93
CA GLU A 83 14.80 13.47 18.63
C GLU A 83 15.04 12.24 17.73
N SER A 84 14.71 12.30 16.44
CA SER A 84 14.92 11.19 15.52
C SER A 84 16.30 11.20 14.88
N HIS A 85 16.91 10.03 14.78
CA HIS A 85 18.06 9.81 13.90
C HIS A 85 17.57 9.71 12.45
N PHE A 86 18.41 10.09 11.49
CA PHE A 86 18.10 9.97 10.07
C PHE A 86 19.14 9.10 9.36
N SER A 87 18.65 8.22 8.48
CA SER A 87 19.47 7.45 7.55
C SER A 87 18.84 7.50 6.15
N ASP A 88 19.66 7.71 5.12
CA ASP A 88 19.18 7.71 3.72
C ASP A 88 18.57 6.38 3.29
N LYS A 89 18.91 5.28 3.96
CA LYS A 89 18.40 3.93 3.65
C LYS A 89 17.05 3.61 4.29
N ILE A 90 16.80 4.11 5.52
CA ILE A 90 15.62 3.74 6.32
C ILE A 90 14.77 4.95 6.74
N GLY A 91 15.20 6.18 6.43
CA GLY A 91 14.50 7.39 6.82
C GLY A 91 14.77 7.79 8.28
N SER A 92 13.81 8.49 8.89
CA SER A 92 13.88 8.90 10.29
C SER A 92 13.48 7.75 11.23
N PHE A 93 14.22 7.57 12.32
CA PHE A 93 13.96 6.53 13.31
C PHE A 93 14.44 6.98 14.71
N ILE A 94 13.80 6.45 15.75
CA ILE A 94 14.22 6.66 17.14
C ILE A 94 15.17 5.51 17.54
N SER A 95 14.78 4.28 17.28
CA SER A 95 15.57 3.08 17.61
C SER A 95 15.28 1.96 16.64
N THR A 96 16.25 1.08 16.45
CA THR A 96 16.10 -0.14 15.61
C THR A 96 16.33 -1.38 16.47
N TYR A 97 15.51 -2.40 16.27
CA TYR A 97 15.54 -3.65 17.03
C TYR A 97 15.55 -4.86 16.12
N SER A 98 16.23 -5.91 16.54
CA SER A 98 16.03 -7.25 16.01
C SER A 98 15.07 -8.00 16.92
N ALA A 99 13.99 -8.53 16.36
CA ALA A 99 12.95 -9.17 17.15
C ALA A 99 12.40 -10.41 16.45
N SER A 100 11.94 -11.37 17.27
CA SER A 100 11.29 -12.59 16.84
C SER A 100 10.20 -13.00 17.81
N THR A 101 9.11 -13.55 17.28
CA THR A 101 8.01 -14.08 18.11
C THR A 101 8.46 -15.29 18.92
N THR A 102 7.92 -15.41 20.14
CA THR A 102 8.06 -16.61 20.98
C THR A 102 6.87 -17.56 20.88
N LYS A 103 5.78 -17.14 20.19
CA LYS A 103 4.52 -17.89 20.07
C LYS A 103 4.60 -18.92 18.96
N ASP A 104 4.28 -20.16 19.27
CA ASP A 104 4.43 -21.29 18.35
C ASP A 104 3.44 -21.17 17.18
N GLU A 105 2.20 -20.74 17.40
CA GLU A 105 1.19 -20.53 16.35
C GLU A 105 1.64 -19.53 15.28
N ILE A 106 2.42 -18.52 15.67
CA ILE A 106 2.98 -17.55 14.74
C ILE A 106 4.25 -18.08 14.09
N LYS A 107 5.04 -18.89 14.81
CA LYS A 107 6.24 -19.51 14.24
C LYS A 107 5.91 -20.41 13.05
N ASP A 108 4.77 -21.09 13.08
CA ASP A 108 4.34 -22.02 12.03
C ASP A 108 3.94 -21.31 10.72
N VAL A 109 3.49 -20.04 10.81
CA VAL A 109 2.98 -19.28 9.67
C VAL A 109 3.90 -18.14 9.22
N ARG A 110 4.92 -17.81 10.02
CA ARG A 110 5.85 -16.72 9.71
C ARG A 110 6.85 -17.09 8.62
N GLN A 111 7.36 -16.10 7.94
CA GLN A 111 8.52 -16.27 7.05
C GLN A 111 9.82 -15.90 7.76
N ASP A 112 9.81 -14.83 8.54
CA ASP A 112 10.95 -14.27 9.27
C ASP A 112 10.66 -14.21 10.78
N GLY A 113 10.84 -13.05 11.43
CA GLY A 113 10.64 -12.90 12.88
C GLY A 113 9.20 -13.05 13.38
N GLY A 114 8.19 -12.90 12.52
CA GLY A 114 6.78 -12.96 12.91
C GLY A 114 6.28 -11.75 13.72
N VAL A 115 7.05 -10.65 13.72
CA VAL A 115 6.79 -9.47 14.56
C VAL A 115 5.48 -8.78 14.16
N VAL A 116 5.22 -8.61 12.86
CA VAL A 116 3.99 -7.98 12.37
C VAL A 116 2.76 -8.75 12.85
N THR A 117 2.73 -10.07 12.66
CA THR A 117 1.61 -10.92 13.12
C THR A 117 1.44 -10.84 14.64
N SER A 118 2.54 -10.79 15.41
CA SER A 118 2.48 -10.66 16.86
C SER A 118 1.89 -9.31 17.32
N ILE A 119 2.22 -8.22 16.63
CA ILE A 119 1.65 -6.89 16.90
C ILE A 119 0.15 -6.88 16.57
N LEU A 120 -0.23 -7.38 15.40
CA LEU A 120 -1.62 -7.44 14.96
C LEU A 120 -2.47 -8.32 15.91
N GLU A 121 -1.94 -9.45 16.36
CA GLU A 121 -2.58 -10.28 17.39
C GLU A 121 -2.78 -9.51 18.69
N TYR A 122 -1.77 -8.78 19.15
CA TYR A 122 -1.86 -7.97 20.36
C TYR A 122 -2.97 -6.91 20.24
N LEU A 123 -3.05 -6.23 19.10
CA LEU A 123 -4.05 -5.20 18.86
C LEU A 123 -5.48 -5.77 18.90
N LEU A 124 -5.74 -6.91 18.25
CA LEU A 124 -7.04 -7.57 18.27
C LEU A 124 -7.39 -8.12 19.66
N LYS A 125 -6.47 -8.82 20.32
CA LYS A 125 -6.71 -9.42 21.65
C LYS A 125 -7.05 -8.39 22.71
N ASN A 126 -6.42 -7.23 22.64
CA ASN A 126 -6.66 -6.14 23.59
C ASN A 126 -7.76 -5.17 23.14
N LYS A 127 -8.46 -5.47 22.05
CA LYS A 127 -9.53 -4.62 21.49
C LYS A 127 -9.08 -3.17 21.26
N LEU A 128 -7.83 -2.99 20.85
CA LEU A 128 -7.27 -1.69 20.46
C LEU A 128 -7.65 -1.33 19.03
N VAL A 129 -8.10 -2.31 18.26
CA VAL A 129 -8.70 -2.16 16.93
C VAL A 129 -9.88 -3.11 16.82
N ASP A 130 -10.89 -2.73 16.04
CA ASP A 130 -12.08 -3.54 15.79
C ASP A 130 -11.83 -4.61 14.73
N ALA A 131 -11.01 -4.27 13.73
CA ALA A 131 -10.62 -5.16 12.63
C ALA A 131 -9.23 -4.81 12.09
N ILE A 132 -8.66 -5.73 11.34
CA ILE A 132 -7.38 -5.57 10.63
C ILE A 132 -7.60 -5.80 9.14
N ILE A 133 -7.04 -4.94 8.29
CA ILE A 133 -6.92 -5.22 6.86
C ILE A 133 -5.55 -5.85 6.62
N ALA A 134 -5.54 -7.05 6.10
CA ALA A 134 -4.31 -7.77 5.75
C ALA A 134 -4.47 -8.49 4.41
N VAL A 135 -3.43 -9.19 4.00
CA VAL A 135 -3.40 -9.89 2.71
C VAL A 135 -3.15 -11.37 2.92
N LYS A 136 -4.00 -12.22 2.36
CA LYS A 136 -3.81 -13.68 2.36
C LYS A 136 -3.54 -14.23 0.96
N ARG A 137 -3.09 -15.48 0.87
CA ARG A 137 -3.00 -16.18 -0.41
C ARG A 137 -4.40 -16.56 -0.88
N SER A 138 -4.76 -16.21 -2.10
CA SER A 138 -5.98 -16.70 -2.70
C SER A 138 -5.88 -18.20 -3.00
N LYS A 139 -6.93 -18.95 -2.70
CA LYS A 139 -7.03 -20.37 -3.06
C LYS A 139 -7.30 -20.59 -4.55
N LYS A 140 -7.87 -19.59 -5.23
CA LYS A 140 -8.31 -19.67 -6.63
C LYS A 140 -7.33 -19.04 -7.61
N LEU A 141 -6.62 -18.01 -7.16
CA LEU A 141 -5.72 -17.22 -7.98
C LEU A 141 -4.33 -17.29 -7.36
N SER A 142 -3.29 -17.30 -8.17
CA SER A 142 -1.90 -17.21 -7.69
C SER A 142 -1.56 -15.85 -7.08
N LYS A 143 -2.54 -14.95 -6.96
CA LYS A 143 -2.38 -13.59 -6.46
C LYS A 143 -2.87 -13.46 -5.02
N PRO A 144 -2.24 -12.57 -4.23
CA PRO A 144 -2.74 -12.24 -2.90
C PRO A 144 -4.06 -11.48 -2.98
N GLU A 145 -4.91 -11.67 -1.99
CA GLU A 145 -6.19 -10.97 -1.86
C GLU A 145 -6.26 -10.23 -0.51
N PRO A 146 -6.75 -8.98 -0.48
CA PRO A 146 -6.99 -8.25 0.76
C PRO A 146 -8.19 -8.86 1.49
N VAL A 147 -8.10 -8.91 2.81
CA VAL A 147 -9.14 -9.45 3.69
C VAL A 147 -9.28 -8.61 4.94
N ILE A 148 -10.51 -8.49 5.43
CA ILE A 148 -10.82 -7.91 6.73
C ILE A 148 -10.82 -9.05 7.75
N ILE A 149 -10.10 -8.86 8.84
CA ILE A 149 -9.90 -9.83 9.90
C ILE A 149 -10.46 -9.27 11.19
N GLU A 150 -11.43 -9.94 11.75
CA GLU A 150 -12.04 -9.65 13.04
C GLU A 150 -11.72 -10.75 14.08
N LYS A 151 -11.26 -11.92 13.64
CA LYS A 151 -10.94 -13.07 14.48
C LYS A 151 -9.47 -13.45 14.38
N LEU A 152 -8.92 -13.93 15.47
CA LEU A 152 -7.52 -14.32 15.55
C LEU A 152 -7.15 -15.50 14.64
N GLU A 153 -8.06 -16.44 14.48
CA GLU A 153 -7.85 -17.62 13.63
C GLU A 153 -7.58 -17.20 12.19
N ASP A 154 -8.35 -16.21 11.69
CA ASP A 154 -8.20 -15.68 10.33
C ASP A 154 -6.88 -14.89 10.15
N LEU A 155 -6.35 -14.31 11.23
CA LEU A 155 -5.09 -13.58 11.21
C LEU A 155 -3.92 -14.48 10.82
N TYR A 156 -3.87 -15.70 11.31
CA TYR A 156 -2.76 -16.61 11.03
C TYR A 156 -2.71 -17.05 9.57
N GLU A 157 -3.83 -17.06 8.86
CA GLU A 157 -3.87 -17.30 7.41
C GLU A 157 -3.16 -16.21 6.59
N THR A 158 -2.94 -15.04 7.19
CA THR A 158 -2.24 -13.93 6.53
C THR A 158 -0.74 -13.93 6.78
N GLY A 159 -0.22 -14.87 7.55
CA GLY A 159 1.20 -14.99 7.85
C GLY A 159 2.08 -15.14 6.60
N GLY A 160 3.34 -14.74 6.73
CA GLY A 160 4.34 -14.79 5.65
C GLY A 160 4.20 -13.70 4.58
N THR A 161 5.28 -13.44 3.87
CA THR A 161 5.34 -12.42 2.80
C THR A 161 4.66 -12.90 1.52
N LYS A 162 3.95 -12.02 0.85
CA LYS A 162 3.36 -12.23 -0.48
C LYS A 162 4.12 -11.39 -1.49
N TYR A 163 4.88 -12.04 -2.37
CA TYR A 163 5.75 -11.39 -3.37
C TYR A 163 4.98 -11.06 -4.66
N ALA A 164 3.76 -10.56 -4.55
CA ALA A 164 2.96 -10.13 -5.68
C ALA A 164 2.08 -8.95 -5.26
N ASN A 165 1.64 -8.16 -6.24
CA ASN A 165 0.73 -7.06 -6.00
C ASN A 165 -0.63 -7.59 -5.54
N SER A 166 -1.19 -6.92 -4.53
CA SER A 166 -2.55 -7.16 -4.06
C SER A 166 -3.38 -5.93 -4.42
N PRO A 167 -4.41 -6.07 -5.28
CA PRO A 167 -5.36 -4.98 -5.49
C PRO A 167 -6.13 -4.72 -4.20
N SER A 168 -6.36 -3.46 -3.90
CA SER A 168 -7.12 -3.01 -2.72
C SER A 168 -8.53 -2.55 -3.08
#